data_59ae9b4ee21c069003d50afc9c77253b
#
_entry.id   59ae9b4ee21c069003d50afc9c77253b
#
_cell.length_a   1.000
_cell.length_b   1.000
_cell.length_c   1.000
_cell.angle_alpha   90.00
_cell.angle_beta   90.00
_cell.angle_gamma   90.00
#
_symmetry.space_group_name_H-M   'P 1'
#
loop_
_entity.id
_entity.type
_entity.pdbx_description
1 polymer ?
#
loop_
_entity_poly.entity_id
_entity_poly.type
_entity_poly.pdbx_seq_one_letter_code
_entity_poly.pdbx_strand_id
1 'polypeptide(L)'
;MNRLKISAILLALVAVLAACNKPTAPTAEGSAPAATGDSAAAPAGEAIAFVDTQEGKPLVIDVKLFDTPAAKEFLATGKNPYIGNEEAIKKGKRVFGLYSCTQCHGPEAGGQVGPGLVGPTFKYPKNATNKGMFETIWHGTNGGMGGKGIGIMDPTDPKNGVTADEMLSVIAWIRTHGTITGNE
;
A
#
# COMPACT_ATOMS: atom_id res chain seq x y z
N MET A 1 61.09 -9.14 -6.00
CA MET A 1 61.69 -10.39 -5.44
C MET A 1 61.14 -10.59 -4.06
N ASN A 2 60.23 -11.50 -3.88
CA ASN A 2 59.96 -12.41 -2.77
C ASN A 2 58.52 -12.91 -2.85
N ARG A 3 58.39 -14.05 -3.44
CA ARG A 3 58.09 -15.40 -2.91
C ARG A 3 56.77 -15.51 -2.13
N LEU A 4 55.78 -15.90 -2.81
CA LEU A 4 54.88 -17.05 -2.69
C LEU A 4 55.04 -17.85 -1.38
N LYS A 5 53.99 -17.91 -0.55
CA LYS A 5 53.76 -19.00 0.38
C LYS A 5 52.30 -19.49 0.24
N ILE A 6 52.23 -20.61 -0.46
CA ILE A 6 51.07 -21.51 -0.51
C ILE A 6 51.04 -22.27 0.81
N SER A 7 49.94 -22.26 1.51
CA SER A 7 49.65 -23.24 2.57
C SER A 7 48.34 -23.94 2.25
N ALA A 8 48.52 -25.17 1.83
CA ALA A 8 47.48 -26.17 1.72
C ALA A 8 47.11 -26.69 3.12
N ILE A 9 45.84 -26.71 3.46
CA ILE A 9 45.31 -27.46 4.61
C ILE A 9 44.13 -28.28 4.13
N LEU A 10 44.40 -29.52 3.94
CA LEU A 10 43.71 -30.78 4.19
C LEU A 10 42.18 -30.79 4.34
N LEU A 11 41.58 -31.59 3.45
CA LEU A 11 40.29 -32.24 3.55
C LEU A 11 40.19 -33.06 4.86
N ALA A 12 39.07 -32.92 5.56
CA ALA A 12 38.54 -33.96 6.41
C ALA A 12 37.06 -34.19 6.06
N LEU A 13 36.86 -35.25 5.31
CA LEU A 13 35.58 -35.86 4.97
C LEU A 13 35.12 -36.65 6.20
N VAL A 14 33.98 -36.28 6.81
CA VAL A 14 33.27 -37.14 7.75
C VAL A 14 31.87 -37.39 7.19
N ALA A 15 31.71 -38.58 6.62
CA ALA A 15 30.42 -39.17 6.33
C ALA A 15 29.83 -39.74 7.62
N VAL A 16 28.64 -39.32 7.99
CA VAL A 16 27.79 -39.99 8.96
C VAL A 16 26.50 -40.38 8.26
N LEU A 17 26.37 -41.72 8.11
CA LEU A 17 25.20 -42.42 7.58
C LEU A 17 24.06 -42.47 8.61
N ALA A 18 22.88 -42.28 8.08
CA ALA A 18 21.61 -42.94 8.37
C ALA A 18 21.10 -43.09 9.81
N ALA A 19 19.92 -42.56 10.01
CA ALA A 19 18.81 -43.34 10.60
C ALA A 19 17.47 -42.72 10.20
N CYS A 20 16.73 -43.41 9.38
CA CYS A 20 15.30 -43.23 9.21
C CYS A 20 14.61 -43.49 10.56
N ASN A 21 13.98 -42.50 11.12
CA ASN A 21 12.99 -42.74 12.16
C ASN A 21 11.74 -41.94 11.81
N LYS A 22 10.69 -42.67 11.44
CA LYS A 22 9.34 -42.20 11.16
C LYS A 22 8.57 -42.27 12.47
N PRO A 23 8.13 -41.18 13.07
CA PRO A 23 7.11 -41.24 14.11
C PRO A 23 5.73 -41.09 13.48
N THR A 24 4.93 -42.05 13.76
CA THR A 24 3.47 -42.18 13.65
C THR A 24 2.75 -40.91 14.15
N ALA A 25 1.80 -40.43 13.37
CA ALA A 25 0.87 -39.35 13.76
C ALA A 25 -0.06 -39.84 14.87
N PRO A 26 -0.34 -39.01 15.87
CA PRO A 26 -1.59 -39.12 16.61
C PRO A 26 -2.66 -38.22 15.96
N THR A 27 -3.71 -38.86 15.55
CA THR A 27 -5.00 -38.26 15.26
C THR A 27 -5.51 -37.54 16.50
N ALA A 28 -5.69 -36.24 16.44
CA ALA A 28 -6.47 -35.48 17.38
C ALA A 28 -7.47 -34.65 16.58
N GLU A 29 -8.71 -35.13 16.55
CA GLU A 29 -9.88 -34.32 16.26
C GLU A 29 -9.94 -33.17 17.26
N GLY A 30 -9.81 -31.96 16.77
CA GLY A 30 -10.05 -30.74 17.49
C GLY A 30 -10.82 -29.82 16.55
N SER A 31 -12.15 -29.89 16.60
CA SER A 31 -13.05 -28.90 16.01
C SER A 31 -12.65 -27.50 16.47
N ALA A 32 -12.07 -26.71 15.58
CA ALA A 32 -12.02 -25.28 15.73
C ALA A 32 -13.39 -24.72 15.31
N PRO A 33 -14.03 -23.84 16.11
CA PRO A 33 -15.26 -23.19 15.68
C PRO A 33 -14.93 -22.26 14.54
N ALA A 34 -15.62 -22.45 13.42
CA ALA A 34 -15.67 -21.49 12.34
C ALA A 34 -16.21 -20.17 12.91
N ALA A 35 -15.35 -19.16 13.01
CA ALA A 35 -15.79 -17.80 13.20
C ALA A 35 -16.51 -17.38 11.92
N THR A 36 -17.81 -17.56 11.89
CA THR A 36 -18.72 -16.88 10.99
C THR A 36 -18.69 -15.40 11.39
N GLY A 37 -17.68 -14.69 10.91
CA GLY A 37 -17.71 -13.25 10.88
C GLY A 37 -18.79 -12.84 9.88
N ASP A 38 -19.97 -12.61 10.40
CA ASP A 38 -21.05 -11.92 9.72
C ASP A 38 -20.54 -10.51 9.43
N SER A 39 -19.95 -10.35 8.24
CA SER A 39 -19.61 -9.02 7.72
C SER A 39 -20.96 -8.40 7.34
N ALA A 40 -21.55 -7.72 8.31
CA ALA A 40 -22.69 -6.86 8.05
C ALA A 40 -22.31 -5.93 6.91
N ALA A 41 -22.91 -6.16 5.74
CA ALA A 41 -22.85 -5.22 4.63
C ALA A 41 -23.30 -3.87 5.17
N ALA A 42 -22.41 -2.89 5.15
CA ALA A 42 -22.77 -1.52 5.45
C ALA A 42 -23.93 -1.11 4.54
N PRO A 43 -24.92 -0.37 5.07
CA PRO A 43 -26.05 0.09 4.26
C PRO A 43 -25.47 0.83 3.04
N ALA A 44 -26.09 0.64 1.89
CA ALA A 44 -25.77 1.31 0.65
C ALA A 44 -26.02 2.82 0.83
N GLY A 45 -25.05 3.48 1.48
CA GLY A 45 -24.97 4.94 1.53
C GLY A 45 -24.59 5.46 0.15
N GLU A 46 -25.08 6.63 -0.19
CA GLU A 46 -24.69 7.34 -1.41
C GLU A 46 -23.14 7.44 -1.45
N ALA A 47 -22.53 7.01 -2.55
CA ALA A 47 -21.07 7.04 -2.70
C ALA A 47 -20.54 8.47 -2.49
N ILE A 48 -19.40 8.60 -1.81
CA ILE A 48 -18.78 9.91 -1.59
C ILE A 48 -18.45 10.60 -2.93
N ALA A 49 -18.73 11.88 -3.01
CA ALA A 49 -18.36 12.69 -4.16
C ALA A 49 -16.86 13.03 -4.10
N PHE A 50 -16.16 12.79 -5.21
CA PHE A 50 -14.74 13.18 -5.36
C PHE A 50 -14.62 14.54 -6.03
N VAL A 51 -13.54 15.25 -5.69
CA VAL A 51 -13.21 16.56 -6.25
C VAL A 51 -11.74 16.56 -6.66
N ASP A 52 -11.44 16.96 -7.89
CA ASP A 52 -10.05 17.03 -8.35
C ASP A 52 -9.24 18.10 -7.58
N THR A 53 -7.93 17.93 -7.55
CA THR A 53 -7.02 18.83 -6.83
C THR A 53 -6.50 19.95 -7.75
N GLN A 54 -6.73 19.86 -9.05
CA GLN A 54 -6.24 20.82 -10.03
C GLN A 54 -7.13 22.07 -10.09
N GLU A 55 -8.45 21.86 -10.21
CA GLU A 55 -9.41 22.93 -10.43
C GLU A 55 -10.58 22.96 -9.43
N GLY A 56 -10.64 21.95 -8.53
CA GLY A 56 -11.74 21.84 -7.58
C GLY A 56 -13.07 21.39 -8.21
N LYS A 57 -13.00 20.78 -9.39
CA LYS A 57 -14.18 20.28 -10.09
C LYS A 57 -14.57 18.88 -9.65
N PRO A 58 -15.84 18.47 -9.82
CA PRO A 58 -16.25 17.08 -9.60
C PRO A 58 -15.38 16.11 -10.39
N LEU A 59 -14.81 15.12 -9.68
CA LEU A 59 -13.98 14.04 -10.25
C LEU A 59 -14.83 12.78 -10.34
N VAL A 60 -15.13 12.33 -11.56
CA VAL A 60 -15.87 11.08 -11.78
C VAL A 60 -14.89 9.92 -11.87
N ILE A 61 -15.03 8.97 -10.98
CA ILE A 61 -14.26 7.71 -10.97
C ILE A 61 -15.27 6.57 -11.14
N ASP A 62 -15.01 5.64 -12.07
CA ASP A 62 -15.90 4.49 -12.26
C ASP A 62 -15.95 3.65 -10.96
N VAL A 63 -17.13 3.47 -10.41
CA VAL A 63 -17.36 2.70 -9.18
C VAL A 63 -16.87 1.26 -9.28
N LYS A 64 -16.77 0.71 -10.48
CA LYS A 64 -16.22 -0.63 -10.73
C LYS A 64 -14.73 -0.76 -10.39
N LEU A 65 -14.02 0.35 -10.31
CA LEU A 65 -12.61 0.38 -9.91
C LEU A 65 -12.42 0.25 -8.40
N PHE A 66 -13.51 0.30 -7.63
CA PHE A 66 -13.54 0.03 -6.19
C PHE A 66 -14.02 -1.41 -5.96
N ASP A 67 -13.25 -2.38 -6.44
CA ASP A 67 -13.64 -3.79 -6.55
C ASP A 67 -13.38 -4.63 -5.27
N THR A 68 -12.50 -4.15 -4.38
CA THR A 68 -12.21 -4.83 -3.11
C THR A 68 -13.17 -4.39 -1.99
N PRO A 69 -13.34 -5.18 -0.91
CA PRO A 69 -14.12 -4.75 0.25
C PRO A 69 -13.65 -3.44 0.84
N ALA A 70 -12.33 -3.24 0.99
CA ALA A 70 -11.75 -2.02 1.53
C ALA A 70 -12.00 -0.80 0.63
N ALA A 71 -11.87 -0.96 -0.70
CA ALA A 71 -12.15 0.11 -1.64
C ALA A 71 -13.65 0.48 -1.64
N LYS A 72 -14.55 -0.49 -1.52
CA LYS A 72 -16.00 -0.25 -1.40
C LYS A 72 -16.36 0.46 -0.11
N GLU A 73 -15.75 0.08 1.02
CA GLU A 73 -15.94 0.79 2.29
C GLU A 73 -15.46 2.25 2.21
N PHE A 74 -14.28 2.46 1.62
CA PHE A 74 -13.79 3.81 1.39
C PHE A 74 -14.74 4.63 0.50
N LEU A 75 -15.24 4.05 -0.60
CA LEU A 75 -16.19 4.71 -1.47
C LEU A 75 -17.49 5.10 -0.75
N ALA A 76 -17.94 4.31 0.20
CA ALA A 76 -19.15 4.56 0.98
C ALA A 76 -18.93 5.58 2.12
N THR A 77 -17.73 5.64 2.71
CA THR A 77 -17.50 6.33 4.00
C THR A 77 -16.45 7.42 3.97
N GLY A 78 -15.55 7.41 3.00
CA GLY A 78 -14.33 8.22 2.98
C GLY A 78 -13.23 7.74 3.93
N LYS A 79 -13.50 6.74 4.76
CA LYS A 79 -12.55 6.16 5.71
C LYS A 79 -11.66 5.14 5.02
N ASN A 80 -10.39 5.10 5.40
CA ASN A 80 -9.44 4.12 4.88
C ASN A 80 -9.35 2.92 5.83
N PRO A 81 -9.89 1.74 5.47
CA PRO A 81 -9.87 0.55 6.33
C PRO A 81 -8.47 0.00 6.61
N TYR A 82 -7.46 0.45 5.87
CA TYR A 82 -6.08 -0.02 6.01
C TYR A 82 -5.26 0.76 7.05
N ILE A 83 -5.83 1.80 7.67
CA ILE A 83 -5.16 2.49 8.77
C ILE A 83 -4.94 1.51 9.93
N GLY A 84 -3.67 1.34 10.32
CA GLY A 84 -3.27 0.38 11.35
C GLY A 84 -3.15 -1.09 10.89
N ASN A 85 -3.44 -1.40 9.62
CA ASN A 85 -3.28 -2.74 9.08
C ASN A 85 -1.85 -2.96 8.58
N GLU A 86 -1.05 -3.77 9.27
CA GLU A 86 0.38 -3.97 8.99
C GLU A 86 0.64 -4.51 7.58
N GLU A 87 -0.17 -5.44 7.09
CA GLU A 87 0.02 -6.04 5.76
C GLU A 87 -0.27 -5.02 4.65
N ALA A 88 -1.33 -4.23 4.81
CA ALA A 88 -1.65 -3.15 3.89
C ALA A 88 -0.58 -2.05 3.92
N ILE A 89 -0.05 -1.71 5.09
CA ILE A 89 1.04 -0.74 5.26
C ILE A 89 2.31 -1.22 4.53
N LYS A 90 2.71 -2.49 4.69
CA LYS A 90 3.84 -3.09 3.94
C LYS A 90 3.60 -3.04 2.42
N LYS A 91 2.38 -3.38 1.98
CA LYS A 91 1.98 -3.27 0.58
C LYS A 91 2.11 -1.83 0.10
N GLY A 92 1.63 -0.87 0.87
CA GLY A 92 1.68 0.57 0.56
C GLY A 92 3.10 1.08 0.36
N LYS A 93 4.05 0.71 1.25
CA LYS A 93 5.47 1.04 1.09
C LYS A 93 6.03 0.52 -0.25
N ARG A 94 5.71 -0.73 -0.59
CA ARG A 94 6.16 -1.33 -1.84
C ARG A 94 5.56 -0.62 -3.06
N VAL A 95 4.27 -0.33 -3.04
CA VAL A 95 3.58 0.38 -4.12
C VAL A 95 4.14 1.79 -4.30
N PHE A 96 4.40 2.51 -3.20
CA PHE A 96 5.01 3.84 -3.21
C PHE A 96 6.37 3.85 -3.92
N GLY A 97 7.19 2.81 -3.69
CA GLY A 97 8.44 2.62 -4.43
C GLY A 97 8.24 2.25 -5.89
N LEU A 98 7.31 1.32 -6.17
CA LEU A 98 7.05 0.77 -7.51
C LEU A 98 6.60 1.85 -8.51
N TYR A 99 5.72 2.75 -8.07
CA TYR A 99 5.22 3.85 -8.90
C TYR A 99 6.09 5.11 -8.82
N SER A 100 7.34 4.97 -8.35
CA SER A 100 8.37 6.02 -8.30
C SER A 100 7.99 7.26 -7.50
N CYS A 101 7.07 7.15 -6.54
CA CYS A 101 6.68 8.26 -5.67
C CYS A 101 7.86 8.75 -4.82
N THR A 102 8.78 7.83 -4.46
CA THR A 102 10.00 8.10 -3.70
C THR A 102 10.89 9.14 -4.35
N GLN A 103 10.90 9.24 -5.69
CA GLN A 103 11.78 10.16 -6.41
C GLN A 103 11.44 11.63 -6.16
N CYS A 104 10.17 11.92 -5.95
CA CYS A 104 9.73 13.28 -5.65
C CYS A 104 9.48 13.49 -4.15
N HIS A 105 8.93 12.50 -3.46
CA HIS A 105 8.47 12.65 -2.09
C HIS A 105 9.45 12.09 -1.04
N GLY A 106 10.60 11.55 -1.48
CA GLY A 106 11.59 10.92 -0.61
C GLY A 106 11.18 9.52 -0.14
N PRO A 107 12.14 8.72 0.40
CA PRO A 107 11.91 7.31 0.76
C PRO A 107 10.93 7.12 1.92
N GLU A 108 10.78 8.12 2.78
CA GLU A 108 9.87 8.12 3.94
C GLU A 108 8.76 9.18 3.79
N ALA A 109 8.45 9.58 2.55
CA ALA A 109 7.41 10.56 2.21
C ALA A 109 7.58 11.94 2.88
N GLY A 110 8.77 12.25 3.40
CA GLY A 110 9.07 13.51 4.08
C GLY A 110 9.25 14.71 3.15
N GLY A 111 9.30 14.48 1.83
CA GLY A 111 9.56 15.49 0.81
C GLY A 111 10.98 15.45 0.30
N GLN A 112 11.16 15.86 -0.96
CA GLN A 112 12.46 16.02 -1.62
C GLN A 112 12.33 17.07 -2.72
N VAL A 113 12.12 16.67 -3.99
CA VAL A 113 11.76 17.59 -5.09
C VAL A 113 10.30 18.02 -4.97
N GLY A 114 9.44 17.08 -4.59
CA GLY A 114 8.04 17.30 -4.26
C GLY A 114 7.84 17.58 -2.77
N PRO A 115 6.64 18.02 -2.38
CA PRO A 115 6.33 18.34 -0.99
C PRO A 115 6.32 17.11 -0.10
N GLY A 116 6.55 17.29 1.21
CA GLY A 116 6.30 16.28 2.22
C GLY A 116 4.83 15.88 2.27
N LEU A 117 4.58 14.59 2.54
CA LEU A 117 3.23 13.99 2.59
C LEU A 117 2.80 13.62 4.01
N VAL A 118 3.68 13.83 4.99
CA VAL A 118 3.50 13.36 6.37
C VAL A 118 2.85 14.37 7.31
N GLY A 119 2.63 15.62 6.84
CA GLY A 119 2.03 16.69 7.64
C GLY A 119 3.00 17.32 8.65
N PRO A 120 2.51 18.17 9.58
CA PRO A 120 1.12 18.58 9.75
C PRO A 120 0.59 19.56 8.68
N THR A 121 1.51 20.21 7.94
CA THR A 121 1.14 21.16 6.89
C THR A 121 1.27 20.49 5.53
N PHE A 122 0.22 20.55 4.74
CA PHE A 122 0.18 20.01 3.38
C PHE A 122 0.13 21.14 2.35
N LYS A 123 0.81 20.95 1.21
CA LYS A 123 0.69 21.88 0.08
C LYS A 123 -0.76 22.03 -0.38
N TYR A 124 -1.54 20.96 -0.34
CA TYR A 124 -2.98 20.95 -0.57
C TYR A 124 -3.66 20.57 0.75
N PRO A 125 -4.35 21.49 1.42
CA PRO A 125 -4.92 21.25 2.76
C PRO A 125 -5.84 20.05 2.86
N LYS A 126 -6.56 19.72 1.77
CA LYS A 126 -7.43 18.52 1.69
C LYS A 126 -6.68 17.21 1.95
N ASN A 127 -5.35 17.17 1.73
CA ASN A 127 -4.54 15.98 1.98
C ASN A 127 -4.40 15.61 3.47
N ALA A 128 -4.90 16.46 4.35
CA ALA A 128 -5.07 16.08 5.75
C ALA A 128 -6.09 14.95 5.93
N THR A 129 -7.05 14.80 5.01
CA THR A 129 -8.02 13.69 5.00
C THR A 129 -7.57 12.55 4.08
N ASN A 130 -8.02 11.33 4.34
CA ASN A 130 -7.75 10.17 3.47
C ASN A 130 -8.37 10.36 2.09
N LYS A 131 -9.61 10.87 2.04
CA LYS A 131 -10.31 11.21 0.80
C LYS A 131 -9.54 12.23 -0.03
N GLY A 132 -9.13 13.34 0.57
CA GLY A 132 -8.41 14.40 -0.15
C GLY A 132 -7.05 13.95 -0.65
N MET A 133 -6.33 13.11 0.09
CA MET A 133 -5.07 12.52 -0.36
C MET A 133 -5.31 11.54 -1.51
N PHE A 134 -6.34 10.71 -1.44
CA PHE A 134 -6.77 9.82 -2.51
C PHE A 134 -7.03 10.60 -3.81
N GLU A 135 -7.84 11.64 -3.76
CA GLU A 135 -8.18 12.50 -4.90
C GLU A 135 -6.92 13.10 -5.55
N THR A 136 -6.00 13.57 -4.71
CA THR A 136 -4.74 14.17 -5.16
C THR A 136 -3.85 13.16 -5.87
N ILE A 137 -3.73 11.94 -5.33
CA ILE A 137 -2.93 10.88 -5.96
C ILE A 137 -3.61 10.38 -7.23
N TRP A 138 -4.94 10.20 -7.19
CA TRP A 138 -5.70 9.68 -8.31
C TRP A 138 -5.56 10.54 -9.56
N HIS A 139 -5.88 11.82 -9.45
CA HIS A 139 -5.99 12.73 -10.59
C HIS A 139 -4.75 13.62 -10.82
N GLY A 140 -3.87 13.72 -9.79
CA GLY A 140 -2.70 14.58 -9.85
C GLY A 140 -3.00 16.03 -9.49
N THR A 141 -2.05 16.91 -9.80
CA THR A 141 -2.07 18.32 -9.45
C THR A 141 -1.58 19.18 -10.61
N ASN A 142 -1.95 20.46 -10.63
CA ASN A 142 -1.36 21.45 -11.54
C ASN A 142 0.07 21.89 -11.14
N GLY A 143 0.61 21.35 -10.03
CA GLY A 143 1.97 21.58 -9.57
C GLY A 143 3.01 20.59 -10.09
N GLY A 144 2.72 19.86 -11.17
CA GLY A 144 3.66 18.94 -11.84
C GLY A 144 3.54 17.46 -11.46
N MET A 145 2.71 17.12 -10.48
CA MET A 145 2.40 15.72 -10.17
C MET A 145 1.29 15.23 -11.09
N GLY A 146 1.61 14.34 -12.03
CA GLY A 146 0.60 13.65 -12.84
C GLY A 146 -0.26 12.68 -12.03
N GLY A 147 -1.50 12.44 -12.49
CA GLY A 147 -2.39 11.45 -11.89
C GLY A 147 -1.76 10.06 -11.90
N LYS A 148 -2.05 9.28 -10.86
CA LYS A 148 -1.53 7.92 -10.68
C LYS A 148 -2.62 6.85 -10.74
N GLY A 149 -3.89 7.27 -10.76
CA GLY A 149 -5.01 6.34 -10.81
C GLY A 149 -5.01 5.50 -12.08
N ILE A 150 -5.46 4.26 -11.96
CA ILE A 150 -5.68 3.37 -13.10
C ILE A 150 -6.63 4.05 -14.11
N GLY A 151 -6.29 3.98 -15.38
CA GLY A 151 -7.03 4.66 -16.44
C GLY A 151 -6.68 6.16 -16.62
N ILE A 152 -5.83 6.72 -15.74
CA ILE A 152 -5.38 8.12 -15.82
C ILE A 152 -3.87 8.21 -16.00
N MET A 153 -3.11 7.33 -15.32
CA MET A 153 -1.66 7.39 -15.30
C MET A 153 -1.05 7.22 -16.69
N ASP A 154 -1.61 6.33 -17.48
CA ASP A 154 -1.17 6.04 -18.85
C ASP A 154 -2.38 6.06 -19.80
N PRO A 155 -2.56 7.12 -20.58
CA PRO A 155 -3.66 7.21 -21.54
C PRO A 155 -3.59 6.15 -22.66
N THR A 156 -2.42 5.55 -22.89
CA THR A 156 -2.23 4.53 -23.93
C THR A 156 -2.49 3.12 -23.44
N ASP A 157 -2.42 2.91 -22.11
CA ASP A 157 -2.78 1.67 -21.44
C ASP A 157 -3.71 1.95 -20.24
N PRO A 158 -5.04 1.90 -20.45
CA PRO A 158 -6.01 2.17 -19.38
C PRO A 158 -5.98 1.19 -18.21
N LYS A 159 -5.22 0.09 -18.32
CA LYS A 159 -5.01 -0.87 -17.23
C LYS A 159 -3.80 -0.52 -16.38
N ASN A 160 -2.95 0.38 -16.85
CA ASN A 160 -1.77 0.83 -16.14
C ASN A 160 -2.14 1.95 -15.16
N GLY A 161 -1.65 1.84 -13.92
CA GLY A 161 -1.89 2.80 -12.86
C GLY A 161 -2.12 2.14 -11.51
N VAL A 162 -2.18 2.98 -10.49
CA VAL A 162 -2.44 2.56 -9.11
C VAL A 162 -3.93 2.29 -8.93
N THR A 163 -4.29 1.09 -8.50
CA THR A 163 -5.69 0.74 -8.20
C THR A 163 -6.17 1.48 -6.95
N ALA A 164 -7.49 1.58 -6.76
CA ALA A 164 -8.06 2.20 -5.57
C ALA A 164 -7.55 1.51 -4.28
N ASP A 165 -7.49 0.19 -4.27
CA ASP A 165 -7.01 -0.62 -3.16
C ASP A 165 -5.52 -0.37 -2.83
N GLU A 166 -4.68 -0.33 -3.85
CA GLU A 166 -3.26 -0.01 -3.68
C GLU A 166 -3.05 1.41 -3.17
N MET A 167 -3.85 2.36 -3.65
CA MET A 167 -3.78 3.74 -3.21
C MET A 167 -4.15 3.89 -1.73
N LEU A 168 -5.17 3.17 -1.26
CA LEU A 168 -5.51 3.12 0.15
C LEU A 168 -4.36 2.54 0.99
N SER A 169 -3.68 1.52 0.48
CA SER A 169 -2.49 0.96 1.12
C SER A 169 -1.34 1.98 1.21
N VAL A 170 -1.09 2.74 0.13
CA VAL A 170 -0.09 3.83 0.10
C VAL A 170 -0.42 4.90 1.13
N ILE A 171 -1.68 5.35 1.19
CA ILE A 171 -2.13 6.34 2.16
C ILE A 171 -1.94 5.83 3.59
N ALA A 172 -2.32 4.58 3.86
CA ALA A 172 -2.12 3.96 5.18
C ALA A 172 -0.64 3.96 5.59
N TRP A 173 0.27 3.64 4.66
CA TRP A 173 1.71 3.71 4.93
C TRP A 173 2.19 5.14 5.18
N ILE A 174 1.77 6.13 4.39
CA ILE A 174 2.12 7.54 4.61
C ILE A 174 1.69 8.00 6.02
N ARG A 175 0.51 7.60 6.47
CA ARG A 175 -0.02 7.95 7.80
C ARG A 175 0.82 7.40 8.94
N THR A 176 1.58 6.31 8.75
CA THR A 176 2.50 5.80 9.79
C THR A 176 3.72 6.69 10.03
N HIS A 177 4.05 7.59 9.11
CA HIS A 177 5.21 8.49 9.19
C HIS A 177 4.82 9.91 9.60
N GLY A 178 3.54 10.19 9.67
CA GLY A 178 3.03 11.54 9.84
C GLY A 178 2.46 11.86 11.20
N THR A 179 2.06 13.11 11.34
CA THR A 179 1.35 13.60 12.52
C THR A 179 -0.16 13.38 12.44
N ILE A 180 -0.67 13.10 11.26
CA ILE A 180 -2.08 12.74 11.03
C ILE A 180 -2.14 11.22 10.88
N THR A 181 -2.57 10.56 11.92
CA THR A 181 -2.59 9.09 12.04
C THR A 181 -4.01 8.53 12.06
N GLY A 182 -5.00 9.40 12.06
CA GLY A 182 -6.40 9.02 12.15
C GLY A 182 -7.02 8.66 10.80
N ASN A 183 -8.31 8.41 10.84
CA ASN A 183 -9.09 7.96 9.70
C ASN A 183 -10.12 9.03 9.28
N GLU A 184 -9.65 10.27 9.18
CA GLU A 184 -10.44 11.41 8.69
C GLU A 184 -10.60 11.37 7.16
#